data_21a64f5603ce2d5ee0827e359be5b82d
#
_entry.id   21a64f5603ce2d5ee0827e359be5b82d
#
_cell.length_a   1.000
_cell.length_b   1.000
_cell.length_c   1.000
_cell.angle_alpha   90.00
_cell.angle_beta   90.00
_cell.angle_gamma   90.00
#
_symmetry.space_group_name_H-M   'P 1'
#
loop_
_entity.id
_entity.type
_entity.pdbx_description
1 polymer ?
#
loop_
_entity_poly.entity_id
_entity_poly.type
_entity_poly.pdbx_seq_one_letter_code
_entity_poly.pdbx_strand_id
1 'polypeptide(L)'
;MRQSLPRVPQGRIAVLIGAKGVTARSLHHAAGCKEFNIDSDTGDVEVLWGEPGTYDPVKAMKLPDVIKAIARGMAPKAAIRLLQDDHFFELVDLRDYVGKRANQQRRIRARIIGSEGKIRKLIEGLTNTEITIYKSTVVLVGHEEGLAAARTGIEMIAGGAEHGTVLNFLEKDRRRSKLASRSLDSIEIKSEEIIETGFEDLVPGLADLSERRNRRMRASQVDPEDTEAVEFVMELADDENIVYSEEE
;
A
#
# COMPACT_ATOMS: atom_id res chain seq x y z
N MET A 1 0.84 -15.67 -27.74
CA MET A 1 1.99 -14.79 -27.57
C MET A 1 3.09 -15.50 -26.79
N ARG A 2 4.36 -15.49 -27.25
CA ARG A 2 5.51 -16.08 -26.53
C ARG A 2 6.21 -14.96 -25.75
N GLN A 3 6.51 -15.19 -24.48
CA GLN A 3 7.20 -14.26 -23.60
C GLN A 3 8.41 -14.96 -22.95
N SER A 4 9.62 -14.39 -23.12
CA SER A 4 10.79 -14.83 -22.37
C SER A 4 10.85 -14.10 -21.04
N LEU A 5 11.08 -14.84 -19.96
CA LEU A 5 11.12 -14.35 -18.61
C LEU A 5 12.57 -14.21 -18.10
N PRO A 6 12.81 -13.49 -17.01
CA PRO A 6 14.15 -13.35 -16.46
C PRO A 6 14.77 -14.69 -16.10
N ARG A 7 16.05 -14.86 -16.48
CA ARG A 7 16.82 -16.06 -16.21
C ARG A 7 16.99 -16.32 -14.71
N VAL A 8 16.79 -17.58 -14.32
CA VAL A 8 16.90 -18.02 -12.94
C VAL A 8 18.27 -18.63 -12.67
N PRO A 9 18.98 -18.23 -11.57
CA PRO A 9 20.25 -18.83 -11.21
C PRO A 9 20.10 -20.33 -10.96
N GLN A 10 21.10 -21.15 -11.38
CA GLN A 10 21.07 -22.61 -11.26
C GLN A 10 20.69 -23.12 -9.87
N GLY A 11 21.20 -22.49 -8.81
CA GLY A 11 20.86 -22.87 -7.42
C GLY A 11 19.40 -22.62 -7.02
N ARG A 12 18.59 -21.98 -7.89
CA ARG A 12 17.17 -21.69 -7.65
C ARG A 12 16.24 -22.36 -8.64
N ILE A 13 16.74 -22.98 -9.69
CA ILE A 13 15.94 -23.70 -10.69
C ILE A 13 15.14 -24.83 -10.01
N ALA A 14 15.80 -25.62 -9.16
CA ALA A 14 15.13 -26.69 -8.42
C ALA A 14 13.97 -26.18 -7.53
N VAL A 15 14.07 -24.97 -6.99
CA VAL A 15 12.99 -24.34 -6.20
C VAL A 15 11.85 -23.87 -7.10
N LEU A 16 12.17 -23.35 -8.27
CA LEU A 16 11.17 -22.90 -9.26
C LEU A 16 10.38 -24.08 -9.81
N ILE A 17 11.04 -25.21 -10.09
CA ILE A 17 10.38 -26.43 -10.54
C ILE A 17 9.61 -27.06 -9.38
N GLY A 18 10.24 -27.12 -8.19
CA GLY A 18 9.69 -27.75 -6.99
C GLY A 18 9.72 -29.28 -7.06
N ALA A 19 9.39 -29.93 -5.93
CA ALA A 19 9.32 -31.39 -5.85
C ALA A 19 8.30 -31.92 -6.85
N LYS A 20 8.71 -32.80 -7.76
CA LYS A 20 7.85 -33.40 -8.82
C LYS A 20 7.10 -32.34 -9.68
N GLY A 21 7.67 -31.13 -9.83
CA GLY A 21 7.07 -30.08 -10.63
C GLY A 21 5.88 -29.36 -10.00
N VAL A 22 5.66 -29.51 -8.69
CA VAL A 22 4.51 -28.91 -8.00
C VAL A 22 4.53 -27.38 -8.10
N THR A 23 5.68 -26.75 -7.90
CA THR A 23 5.78 -25.29 -7.97
C THR A 23 5.54 -24.76 -9.37
N ALA A 24 6.14 -25.38 -10.38
CA ALA A 24 5.92 -25.00 -11.78
C ALA A 24 4.44 -25.09 -12.18
N ARG A 25 3.77 -26.17 -11.77
CA ARG A 25 2.32 -26.34 -12.00
C ARG A 25 1.48 -25.29 -11.27
N SER A 26 1.84 -24.97 -10.02
CA SER A 26 1.15 -23.91 -9.27
C SER A 26 1.32 -22.54 -9.93
N LEU A 27 2.49 -22.23 -10.45
CA LEU A 27 2.76 -20.99 -11.19
C LEU A 27 1.99 -20.97 -12.52
N HIS A 28 2.01 -22.06 -13.26
CA HIS A 28 1.26 -22.21 -14.51
C HIS A 28 -0.24 -21.95 -14.29
N HIS A 29 -0.83 -22.58 -13.26
CA HIS A 29 -2.25 -22.44 -12.93
C HIS A 29 -2.57 -21.00 -12.45
N ALA A 30 -1.74 -20.42 -11.58
CA ALA A 30 -1.94 -19.07 -11.05
C ALA A 30 -1.81 -17.99 -12.12
N ALA A 31 -0.86 -18.14 -13.06
CA ALA A 31 -0.68 -17.25 -14.18
C ALA A 31 -1.77 -17.37 -15.24
N GLY A 32 -2.36 -18.57 -15.40
CA GLY A 32 -3.35 -18.85 -16.45
C GLY A 32 -2.75 -18.86 -17.86
N CYS A 33 -1.47 -19.23 -17.98
CA CYS A 33 -0.79 -19.35 -19.29
C CYS A 33 -1.09 -20.70 -19.95
N LYS A 34 -0.87 -20.80 -21.27
CA LYS A 34 -1.08 -22.04 -22.04
C LYS A 34 0.05 -23.05 -21.79
N GLU A 35 1.29 -22.58 -21.78
CA GLU A 35 2.47 -23.40 -21.52
C GLU A 35 3.46 -22.62 -20.67
N PHE A 36 4.15 -23.32 -19.77
CA PHE A 36 5.18 -22.78 -18.90
C PHE A 36 6.40 -23.69 -18.95
N ASN A 37 7.41 -23.28 -19.70
CA ASN A 37 8.61 -24.06 -19.96
C ASN A 37 9.78 -23.52 -19.17
N ILE A 38 10.47 -24.40 -18.46
CA ILE A 38 11.68 -24.08 -17.67
C ILE A 38 12.79 -24.98 -18.19
N ASP A 39 13.86 -24.38 -18.69
CA ASP A 39 15.08 -25.10 -19.01
C ASP A 39 15.88 -25.31 -17.72
N SER A 40 16.08 -26.56 -17.34
CA SER A 40 16.81 -26.95 -16.13
C SER A 40 18.32 -26.73 -16.22
N ASP A 41 18.88 -26.65 -17.43
CA ASP A 41 20.33 -26.53 -17.64
C ASP A 41 20.73 -25.05 -17.72
N THR A 42 20.00 -24.28 -18.47
CA THR A 42 20.29 -22.85 -18.68
C THR A 42 19.61 -21.96 -17.66
N GLY A 43 18.47 -22.37 -17.10
CA GLY A 43 17.64 -21.56 -16.21
C GLY A 43 16.79 -20.53 -16.94
N ASP A 44 16.65 -20.68 -18.26
CA ASP A 44 15.77 -19.84 -19.05
C ASP A 44 14.32 -20.27 -18.83
N VAL A 45 13.43 -19.28 -18.78
CA VAL A 45 12.00 -19.50 -18.55
C VAL A 45 11.23 -18.86 -19.70
N GLU A 46 10.42 -19.67 -20.36
CA GLU A 46 9.56 -19.24 -21.45
C GLU A 46 8.11 -19.53 -21.14
N VAL A 47 7.24 -18.59 -21.47
CA VAL A 47 5.79 -18.72 -21.29
C VAL A 47 5.10 -18.51 -22.62
N LEU A 48 4.17 -19.39 -22.93
CA LEU A 48 3.26 -19.24 -24.05
C LEU A 48 1.88 -18.85 -23.51
N TRP A 49 1.45 -17.66 -23.86
CA TRP A 49 0.11 -17.16 -23.56
C TRP A 49 -0.88 -17.60 -24.63
N GLY A 50 -2.13 -17.69 -24.26
CA GLY A 50 -3.22 -17.98 -25.20
C GLY A 50 -3.47 -16.83 -26.20
N GLU A 51 -4.64 -16.86 -26.81
CA GLU A 51 -5.10 -15.76 -27.66
C GLU A 51 -5.45 -14.53 -26.82
N PRO A 52 -5.36 -13.31 -27.37
CA PRO A 52 -5.80 -12.09 -26.69
C PRO A 52 -7.24 -12.24 -26.18
N GLY A 53 -7.46 -11.97 -24.89
CA GLY A 53 -8.74 -12.13 -24.22
C GLY A 53 -8.93 -13.48 -23.49
N THR A 54 -8.04 -14.47 -23.67
CA THR A 54 -8.10 -15.76 -22.94
C THR A 54 -7.23 -15.78 -21.69
N TYR A 55 -6.38 -14.78 -21.50
CA TYR A 55 -5.49 -14.64 -20.34
C TYR A 55 -5.56 -13.22 -19.77
N ASP A 56 -5.21 -13.09 -18.52
CA ASP A 56 -5.17 -11.79 -17.81
C ASP A 56 -3.88 -11.03 -18.14
N PRO A 57 -3.95 -9.85 -18.79
CA PRO A 57 -2.78 -9.05 -19.14
C PRO A 57 -1.99 -8.59 -17.91
N VAL A 58 -2.66 -8.33 -16.77
CA VAL A 58 -2.02 -7.90 -15.53
C VAL A 58 -1.12 -9.00 -15.00
N LYS A 59 -1.59 -10.24 -15.02
CA LYS A 59 -0.77 -11.40 -14.62
C LYS A 59 0.41 -11.62 -15.56
N ALA A 60 0.24 -11.37 -16.85
CA ALA A 60 1.32 -11.46 -17.81
C ALA A 60 2.42 -10.40 -17.55
N MET A 61 2.04 -9.21 -17.13
CA MET A 61 2.99 -8.15 -16.74
C MET A 61 3.69 -8.45 -15.40
N LYS A 62 2.98 -9.03 -14.43
CA LYS A 62 3.51 -9.32 -13.10
C LYS A 62 4.35 -10.61 -13.03
N LEU A 63 4.13 -11.56 -13.96
CA LEU A 63 4.84 -12.84 -13.95
C LEU A 63 6.37 -12.72 -13.98
N PRO A 64 7.00 -11.82 -14.74
CA PRO A 64 8.43 -11.59 -14.69
C PRO A 64 8.93 -11.24 -13.28
N ASP A 65 8.16 -10.48 -12.51
CA ASP A 65 8.54 -10.09 -11.16
C ASP A 65 8.39 -11.25 -10.17
N VAL A 66 7.40 -12.12 -10.35
CA VAL A 66 7.27 -13.39 -9.62
C VAL A 66 8.53 -14.25 -9.83
N ILE A 67 8.97 -14.41 -11.08
CA ILE A 67 10.17 -15.19 -11.38
C ILE A 67 11.43 -14.54 -10.80
N LYS A 68 11.55 -13.20 -10.89
CA LYS A 68 12.65 -12.46 -10.23
C LYS A 68 12.64 -12.67 -8.71
N ALA A 69 11.48 -12.59 -8.06
CA ALA A 69 11.35 -12.81 -6.63
C ALA A 69 11.84 -14.20 -6.21
N ILE A 70 11.43 -15.25 -6.92
CA ILE A 70 11.87 -16.63 -6.69
C ILE A 70 13.37 -16.77 -6.97
N ALA A 71 13.88 -16.21 -8.06
CA ALA A 71 15.30 -16.21 -8.39
C ALA A 71 16.15 -15.51 -7.32
N ARG A 72 15.59 -14.53 -6.63
CA ARG A 72 16.23 -13.79 -5.52
C ARG A 72 15.92 -14.34 -4.13
N GLY A 73 15.47 -15.58 -4.05
CA GLY A 73 15.40 -16.31 -2.79
C GLY A 73 14.02 -16.42 -2.15
N MET A 74 13.01 -15.72 -2.67
CA MET A 74 11.66 -15.78 -2.12
C MET A 74 11.04 -17.18 -2.25
N ALA A 75 10.21 -17.52 -1.29
CA ALA A 75 9.44 -18.75 -1.35
C ALA A 75 8.38 -18.68 -2.46
N PRO A 76 8.16 -19.72 -3.26
CA PRO A 76 7.20 -19.69 -4.37
C PRO A 76 5.78 -19.32 -3.94
N LYS A 77 5.34 -19.78 -2.78
CA LYS A 77 4.01 -19.45 -2.22
C LYS A 77 3.84 -17.94 -1.98
N ALA A 78 4.88 -17.30 -1.49
CA ALA A 78 4.91 -15.87 -1.26
C ALA A 78 4.95 -15.09 -2.59
N ALA A 79 5.80 -15.54 -3.52
CA ALA A 79 5.95 -14.90 -4.82
C ALA A 79 4.66 -14.97 -5.67
N ILE A 80 3.86 -16.02 -5.56
CA ILE A 80 2.58 -16.17 -6.27
C ILE A 80 1.57 -15.07 -5.85
N ARG A 81 1.67 -14.52 -4.63
CA ARG A 81 0.82 -13.41 -4.19
C ARG A 81 0.98 -12.15 -5.05
N LEU A 82 2.14 -11.98 -5.70
CA LEU A 82 2.35 -10.88 -6.66
C LEU A 82 1.38 -10.89 -7.84
N LEU A 83 0.76 -12.04 -8.15
CA LEU A 83 -0.24 -12.12 -9.20
C LEU A 83 -1.60 -11.53 -8.77
N GLN A 84 -1.79 -11.21 -7.49
CA GLN A 84 -2.94 -10.46 -6.99
C GLN A 84 -2.79 -8.97 -7.35
N ASP A 85 -3.90 -8.27 -7.51
CA ASP A 85 -3.90 -6.91 -8.05
C ASP A 85 -3.17 -5.91 -7.14
N ASP A 86 -3.33 -6.03 -5.82
CA ASP A 86 -2.83 -5.06 -4.84
C ASP A 86 -1.42 -5.39 -4.31
N HIS A 87 -0.74 -6.39 -4.89
CA HIS A 87 0.61 -6.77 -4.48
C HIS A 87 1.64 -6.30 -5.49
N PHE A 88 2.68 -5.68 -4.96
CA PHE A 88 3.80 -5.13 -5.73
C PHE A 88 5.12 -5.76 -5.30
N PHE A 89 6.09 -5.69 -6.20
CA PHE A 89 7.43 -6.22 -6.02
C PHE A 89 8.44 -5.09 -6.01
N GLU A 90 9.32 -5.11 -5.03
CA GLU A 90 10.45 -4.20 -4.96
C GLU A 90 11.75 -4.93 -4.63
N LEU A 91 12.84 -4.48 -5.22
CA LEU A 91 14.16 -5.06 -5.04
C LEU A 91 15.15 -3.98 -4.61
N VAL A 92 15.75 -4.15 -3.43
CA VAL A 92 16.78 -3.26 -2.91
C VAL A 92 18.13 -3.96 -3.01
N ASP A 93 19.10 -3.37 -3.73
CA ASP A 93 20.47 -3.89 -3.77
C ASP A 93 21.32 -3.24 -2.66
N LEU A 94 21.80 -4.05 -1.74
CA LEU A 94 22.65 -3.60 -0.63
C LEU A 94 24.01 -3.05 -1.10
N ARG A 95 24.42 -3.33 -2.34
CA ARG A 95 25.67 -2.81 -2.91
C ARG A 95 25.63 -1.31 -3.10
N ASP A 96 24.45 -0.75 -3.32
CA ASP A 96 24.26 0.70 -3.52
C ASP A 96 24.60 1.48 -2.25
N TYR A 97 24.44 0.86 -1.07
CA TYR A 97 24.70 1.49 0.23
C TYR A 97 26.09 1.19 0.80
N VAL A 98 26.61 -0.03 0.58
CA VAL A 98 27.88 -0.47 1.21
C VAL A 98 28.96 -0.89 0.23
N GLY A 99 28.67 -0.76 -1.06
CA GLY A 99 29.59 -1.14 -2.12
C GLY A 99 29.81 -2.65 -2.23
N LYS A 100 30.89 -3.04 -2.92
CA LYS A 100 31.17 -4.45 -3.27
C LYS A 100 31.85 -5.27 -2.18
N ARG A 101 32.18 -4.68 -1.02
CA ARG A 101 32.92 -5.36 0.06
C ARG A 101 32.05 -6.41 0.75
N ALA A 102 32.41 -7.69 0.60
CA ALA A 102 31.65 -8.83 1.11
C ALA A 102 31.38 -8.77 2.63
N ASN A 103 32.36 -8.33 3.41
CA ASN A 103 32.24 -8.23 4.87
C ASN A 103 31.19 -7.17 5.29
N GLN A 104 31.17 -6.04 4.60
CA GLN A 104 30.18 -4.99 4.88
C GLN A 104 28.78 -5.43 4.48
N GLN A 105 28.62 -6.06 3.32
CA GLN A 105 27.33 -6.62 2.90
C GLN A 105 26.84 -7.67 3.90
N ARG A 106 27.74 -8.55 4.41
CA ARG A 106 27.41 -9.53 5.43
C ARG A 106 26.97 -8.88 6.74
N ARG A 107 27.65 -7.80 7.16
CA ARG A 107 27.30 -7.03 8.35
C ARG A 107 25.91 -6.40 8.22
N ILE A 108 25.61 -5.73 7.10
CA ILE A 108 24.31 -5.11 6.87
C ILE A 108 23.19 -6.15 6.80
N ARG A 109 23.40 -7.26 6.08
CA ARG A 109 22.44 -8.37 6.09
C ARG A 109 22.13 -8.86 7.50
N ALA A 110 23.16 -9.06 8.30
CA ALA A 110 22.99 -9.49 9.69
C ALA A 110 22.19 -8.47 10.51
N ARG A 111 22.38 -7.18 10.27
CA ARG A 111 21.59 -6.12 10.91
C ARG A 111 20.13 -6.15 10.48
N ILE A 112 19.84 -6.28 9.18
CA ILE A 112 18.46 -6.32 8.67
C ILE A 112 17.74 -7.58 9.18
N ILE A 113 18.43 -8.71 9.25
CA ILE A 113 17.85 -9.95 9.77
C ILE A 113 17.64 -9.85 11.28
N GLY A 114 18.64 -9.35 12.00
CA GLY A 114 18.69 -9.34 13.45
C GLY A 114 18.94 -10.74 14.03
N SER A 115 19.06 -10.83 15.36
CA SER A 115 19.17 -12.12 16.05
C SER A 115 17.91 -12.95 15.81
N GLU A 116 18.09 -14.18 15.33
CA GLU A 116 16.99 -15.13 15.03
C GLU A 116 15.92 -14.58 14.08
N GLY A 117 16.27 -13.58 13.28
CA GLY A 117 15.34 -12.94 12.36
C GLY A 117 14.32 -12.01 13.00
N LYS A 118 14.54 -11.57 14.24
CA LYS A 118 13.59 -10.71 14.99
C LYS A 118 13.34 -9.39 14.28
N ILE A 119 14.40 -8.69 13.82
CA ILE A 119 14.25 -7.38 13.18
C ILE A 119 13.45 -7.50 11.88
N ARG A 120 13.80 -8.48 11.05
CA ARG A 120 13.06 -8.76 9.81
C ARG A 120 11.57 -8.99 10.09
N LYS A 121 11.24 -9.88 11.05
CA LYS A 121 9.85 -10.19 11.41
C LYS A 121 9.10 -8.99 11.96
N LEU A 122 9.78 -8.11 12.73
CA LEU A 122 9.17 -6.88 13.22
C LEU A 122 8.85 -5.91 12.07
N ILE A 123 9.78 -5.75 11.12
CA ILE A 123 9.53 -4.92 9.93
C ILE A 123 8.37 -5.52 9.14
N GLU A 124 8.39 -6.82 8.83
CA GLU A 124 7.31 -7.54 8.14
C GLU A 124 5.94 -7.31 8.82
N GLY A 125 5.89 -7.42 10.16
CA GLY A 125 4.67 -7.22 10.94
C GLY A 125 4.18 -5.78 11.00
N LEU A 126 5.09 -4.80 10.99
CA LEU A 126 4.74 -3.37 11.01
C LEU A 126 4.26 -2.88 9.64
N THR A 127 4.87 -3.35 8.56
CA THR A 127 4.60 -2.89 7.19
C THR A 127 3.66 -3.81 6.42
N ASN A 128 3.29 -4.96 6.98
CA ASN A 128 2.49 -5.98 6.30
C ASN A 128 3.09 -6.43 4.95
N THR A 129 4.43 -6.54 4.90
CA THR A 129 5.19 -6.96 3.73
C THR A 129 5.94 -8.26 3.99
N GLU A 130 6.23 -9.02 2.96
CA GLU A 130 7.14 -10.16 3.03
C GLU A 130 8.55 -9.75 2.59
N ILE A 131 9.55 -10.05 3.44
CA ILE A 131 10.94 -9.65 3.22
C ILE A 131 11.81 -10.89 3.05
N THR A 132 12.49 -10.97 1.94
CA THR A 132 13.49 -12.04 1.70
C THR A 132 14.84 -11.44 1.39
N ILE A 133 15.87 -11.92 2.07
CA ILE A 133 17.24 -11.45 1.90
C ILE A 133 18.07 -12.56 1.26
N TYR A 134 18.59 -12.29 0.08
CA TYR A 134 19.40 -13.25 -0.66
C TYR A 134 20.65 -12.59 -1.24
N LYS A 135 21.83 -13.12 -0.88
CA LYS A 135 23.13 -12.55 -1.28
C LYS A 135 23.22 -11.05 -0.98
N SER A 136 23.25 -10.20 -1.99
CA SER A 136 23.33 -8.74 -1.86
C SER A 136 21.98 -8.05 -2.04
N THR A 137 20.90 -8.78 -2.24
CA THR A 137 19.59 -8.22 -2.54
C THR A 137 18.57 -8.49 -1.46
N VAL A 138 17.72 -7.51 -1.21
CA VAL A 138 16.52 -7.63 -0.39
C VAL A 138 15.33 -7.55 -1.31
N VAL A 139 14.45 -8.53 -1.24
CA VAL A 139 13.20 -8.61 -1.98
C VAL A 139 12.06 -8.27 -1.05
N LEU A 140 11.22 -7.37 -1.46
CA LEU A 140 10.04 -6.92 -0.75
C LEU A 140 8.81 -7.24 -1.59
N VAL A 141 7.78 -7.77 -0.94
CA VAL A 141 6.47 -8.04 -1.56
C VAL A 141 5.37 -7.61 -0.60
N GLY A 142 4.43 -6.83 -1.08
CA GLY A 142 3.31 -6.33 -0.28
C GLY A 142 2.50 -5.27 -1.00
N HIS A 143 1.64 -4.60 -0.24
CA HIS A 143 0.90 -3.44 -0.72
C HIS A 143 1.80 -2.21 -0.84
N GLU A 144 1.44 -1.28 -1.71
CA GLU A 144 2.23 -0.10 -2.06
C GLU A 144 2.70 0.71 -0.83
N GLU A 145 1.79 1.05 0.07
CA GLU A 145 2.11 1.81 1.29
C GLU A 145 3.10 1.07 2.18
N GLY A 146 2.87 -0.23 2.40
CA GLY A 146 3.74 -1.08 3.20
C GLY A 146 5.13 -1.24 2.59
N LEU A 147 5.22 -1.35 1.25
CA LEU A 147 6.49 -1.45 0.53
C LEU A 147 7.33 -0.18 0.68
N ALA A 148 6.73 1.00 0.51
CA ALA A 148 7.42 2.28 0.68
C ALA A 148 8.00 2.42 2.09
N ALA A 149 7.21 2.07 3.12
CA ALA A 149 7.66 2.08 4.52
C ALA A 149 8.78 1.05 4.76
N ALA A 150 8.61 -0.20 4.28
CA ALA A 150 9.60 -1.26 4.43
C ALA A 150 10.92 -0.92 3.75
N ARG A 151 10.86 -0.37 2.53
CA ARG A 151 12.03 0.13 1.80
C ARG A 151 12.78 1.18 2.62
N THR A 152 12.08 2.23 3.06
CA THR A 152 12.68 3.29 3.88
C THR A 152 13.34 2.73 5.13
N GLY A 153 12.68 1.78 5.82
CA GLY A 153 13.25 1.11 6.99
C GLY A 153 14.54 0.35 6.69
N ILE A 154 14.59 -0.37 5.55
CA ILE A 154 15.78 -1.11 5.12
C ILE A 154 16.91 -0.14 4.73
N GLU A 155 16.60 0.94 4.03
CA GLU A 155 17.56 1.99 3.66
C GLU A 155 18.16 2.66 4.89
N MET A 156 17.36 2.98 5.89
CA MET A 156 17.84 3.51 7.17
C MET A 156 18.81 2.55 7.86
N ILE A 157 18.50 1.24 7.92
CA ILE A 157 19.40 0.23 8.50
C ILE A 157 20.69 0.13 7.68
N ALA A 158 20.59 0.14 6.36
CA ALA A 158 21.73 0.08 5.45
C ALA A 158 22.62 1.33 5.60
N GLY A 159 22.04 2.52 5.78
CA GLY A 159 22.71 3.78 6.07
C GLY A 159 23.31 3.87 7.48
N GLY A 160 23.04 2.89 8.35
CA GLY A 160 23.67 2.83 9.68
C GLY A 160 22.76 3.21 10.85
N ALA A 161 21.50 3.56 10.63
CA ALA A 161 20.55 3.89 11.70
C ALA A 161 20.37 2.75 12.70
N GLU A 162 20.13 3.07 13.95
CA GLU A 162 19.83 2.09 14.99
C GLU A 162 18.46 1.44 14.79
N HIS A 163 18.32 0.17 15.19
CA HIS A 163 17.07 -0.56 15.06
C HIS A 163 15.90 0.13 15.77
N GLY A 164 16.15 0.70 16.98
CA GLY A 164 15.12 1.43 17.73
C GLY A 164 14.54 2.61 16.97
N THR A 165 15.40 3.40 16.30
CA THR A 165 15.00 4.54 15.48
C THR A 165 14.13 4.08 14.30
N VAL A 166 14.53 3.01 13.62
CA VAL A 166 13.80 2.45 12.48
C VAL A 166 12.43 1.91 12.90
N LEU A 167 12.38 1.14 13.98
CA LEU A 167 11.11 0.60 14.47
C LEU A 167 10.15 1.70 14.93
N ASN A 168 10.64 2.73 15.61
CA ASN A 168 9.84 3.89 15.99
C ASN A 168 9.29 4.65 14.76
N PHE A 169 10.09 4.76 13.70
CA PHE A 169 9.65 5.34 12.43
C PHE A 169 8.51 4.52 11.83
N LEU A 170 8.69 3.20 11.70
CA LEU A 170 7.67 2.30 11.11
C LEU A 170 6.39 2.25 11.96
N GLU A 171 6.50 2.30 13.28
CA GLU A 171 5.31 2.37 14.16
C GLU A 171 4.53 3.68 13.97
N LYS A 172 5.23 4.82 13.85
CA LYS A 172 4.60 6.12 13.59
C LYS A 172 3.91 6.12 12.22
N ASP A 173 4.56 5.58 11.21
CA ASP A 173 4.01 5.48 9.87
C ASP A 173 2.74 4.60 9.86
N ARG A 174 2.81 3.42 10.46
CA ARG A 174 1.65 2.54 10.62
C ARG A 174 0.48 3.20 11.37
N ARG A 175 0.76 4.00 12.42
CA ARG A 175 -0.28 4.75 13.14
C ARG A 175 -0.90 5.80 12.23
N ARG A 176 -0.08 6.49 11.43
CA ARG A 176 -0.53 7.51 10.48
C ARG A 176 -1.46 6.90 9.41
N SER A 177 -1.07 5.79 8.77
CA SER A 177 -1.89 5.09 7.76
C SER A 177 -3.22 4.61 8.35
N LYS A 178 -3.21 4.06 9.58
CA LYS A 178 -4.43 3.66 10.27
C LYS A 178 -5.35 4.83 10.62
N LEU A 179 -4.81 5.98 10.97
CA LEU A 179 -5.61 7.17 11.24
C LEU A 179 -6.20 7.73 9.94
N ALA A 180 -5.43 7.72 8.86
CA ALA A 180 -5.88 8.16 7.55
C ALA A 180 -7.04 7.29 7.03
N SER A 181 -6.93 5.95 7.09
CA SER A 181 -8.01 5.05 6.69
C SER A 181 -9.29 5.26 7.52
N ARG A 182 -9.16 5.37 8.86
CA ARG A 182 -10.31 5.63 9.72
C ARG A 182 -10.97 7.00 9.47
N SER A 183 -10.18 8.00 9.12
CA SER A 183 -10.67 9.33 8.77
C SER A 183 -11.52 9.29 7.49
N LEU A 184 -11.11 8.52 6.49
CA LEU A 184 -11.87 8.32 5.26
C LEU A 184 -13.17 7.55 5.52
N ASP A 185 -13.12 6.43 6.23
CA ASP A 185 -14.31 5.67 6.62
C ASP A 185 -15.32 6.53 7.40
N SER A 186 -14.83 7.40 8.29
CA SER A 186 -15.71 8.29 9.07
C SER A 186 -16.33 9.41 8.25
N ILE A 187 -15.72 9.81 7.14
CA ILE A 187 -16.29 10.80 6.20
C ILE A 187 -17.38 10.16 5.35
N GLU A 188 -17.18 8.94 4.87
CA GLU A 188 -18.19 8.20 4.12
C GLU A 188 -19.42 7.91 4.99
N ILE A 189 -19.24 7.43 6.21
CA ILE A 189 -20.33 7.19 7.15
C ILE A 189 -21.07 8.49 7.48
N LYS A 190 -20.35 9.60 7.69
CA LYS A 190 -21.00 10.90 7.94
C LYS A 190 -21.78 11.43 6.75
N SER A 191 -21.37 11.14 5.52
CA SER A 191 -22.12 11.57 4.32
C SER A 191 -23.45 10.80 4.16
N GLU A 192 -23.52 9.56 4.66
CA GLU A 192 -24.76 8.75 4.66
C GLU A 192 -25.65 9.02 5.89
N GLU A 193 -25.05 9.26 7.07
CA GLU A 193 -25.80 9.51 8.31
C GLU A 193 -26.32 10.96 8.48
N ILE A 194 -25.80 11.93 7.74
CA ILE A 194 -26.28 13.33 7.79
C ILE A 194 -27.74 13.47 7.30
N ILE A 195 -28.30 12.40 6.72
CA ILE A 195 -29.67 12.45 6.16
C ILE A 195 -30.76 12.15 7.20
N GLU A 196 -30.51 11.48 8.33
CA GLU A 196 -31.63 11.03 9.19
C GLU A 196 -31.46 11.04 10.73
N THR A 197 -30.35 11.41 11.31
CA THR A 197 -30.29 11.50 12.79
C THR A 197 -30.42 12.94 13.23
N GLY A 198 -31.64 13.31 13.64
CA GLY A 198 -31.95 14.56 14.32
C GLY A 198 -31.14 14.77 15.59
N PHE A 199 -29.84 15.06 15.43
CA PHE A 199 -28.99 15.55 16.53
C PHE A 199 -29.59 16.85 17.12
N GLU A 200 -30.44 17.50 16.36
CA GLU A 200 -31.18 18.70 16.72
C GLU A 200 -32.18 18.44 17.87
N ASP A 201 -32.75 17.23 17.94
CA ASP A 201 -33.68 16.84 18.97
C ASP A 201 -33.00 16.43 20.29
N LEU A 202 -31.72 16.16 20.30
CA LEU A 202 -30.94 15.69 21.45
C LEU A 202 -30.41 16.83 22.35
N VAL A 203 -30.24 18.04 21.79
CA VAL A 203 -29.70 19.19 22.51
C VAL A 203 -30.66 20.37 22.37
N PRO A 204 -31.34 20.80 23.46
CA PRO A 204 -32.24 21.96 23.43
C PRO A 204 -31.50 23.21 22.92
N GLY A 205 -32.01 23.84 21.86
CA GLY A 205 -31.46 25.03 21.26
C GLY A 205 -30.49 24.79 20.07
N LEU A 206 -30.13 23.54 19.76
CA LEU A 206 -29.29 23.25 18.58
C LEU A 206 -30.09 23.39 17.27
N ALA A 207 -31.36 23.08 17.30
CA ALA A 207 -32.28 23.28 16.17
C ALA A 207 -32.35 24.77 15.77
N ASP A 208 -32.48 25.67 16.74
CA ASP A 208 -32.50 27.11 16.52
C ASP A 208 -31.17 27.63 15.97
N LEU A 209 -30.05 27.08 16.41
CA LEU A 209 -28.71 27.43 15.89
C LEU A 209 -28.49 26.92 14.48
N SER A 210 -28.94 25.72 14.17
CA SER A 210 -28.83 25.14 12.83
C SER A 210 -29.70 25.89 11.82
N GLU A 211 -30.93 26.26 12.19
CA GLU A 211 -31.80 27.09 11.38
C GLU A 211 -31.20 28.48 11.12
N ARG A 212 -30.68 29.15 12.15
CA ARG A 212 -29.99 30.45 12.02
C ARG A 212 -28.78 30.36 11.11
N ARG A 213 -27.99 29.29 11.22
CA ARG A 213 -26.83 29.02 10.36
C ARG A 213 -27.26 28.81 8.91
N ASN A 214 -28.30 28.01 8.67
CA ASN A 214 -28.84 27.73 7.34
C ASN A 214 -29.45 28.99 6.70
N ARG A 215 -30.15 29.84 7.48
CA ARG A 215 -30.64 31.13 7.02
C ARG A 215 -29.50 32.07 6.61
N ARG A 216 -28.43 32.16 7.39
CA ARG A 216 -27.22 32.94 7.06
C ARG A 216 -26.52 32.44 5.79
N MET A 217 -26.42 31.12 5.61
CA MET A 217 -25.81 30.53 4.42
C MET A 217 -26.66 30.82 3.18
N ARG A 218 -28.00 30.76 3.26
CA ARG A 218 -28.88 31.13 2.18
C ARG A 218 -28.78 32.63 1.85
N ALA A 219 -28.74 33.49 2.86
CA ALA A 219 -28.56 34.92 2.69
C ALA A 219 -27.22 35.29 2.03
N SER A 220 -26.17 34.54 2.27
CA SER A 220 -24.83 34.74 1.64
C SER A 220 -24.76 34.28 0.17
N GLN A 221 -25.73 33.52 -0.31
CA GLN A 221 -25.79 32.99 -1.68
C GLN A 221 -26.79 33.75 -2.57
N VAL A 222 -27.36 34.83 -2.05
CA VAL A 222 -28.36 35.63 -2.79
C VAL A 222 -27.68 36.47 -3.84
N ASP A 223 -28.20 36.38 -5.07
CA ASP A 223 -27.75 37.19 -6.20
C ASP A 223 -28.20 38.65 -5.99
N PRO A 224 -27.29 39.63 -6.06
CA PRO A 224 -27.63 41.04 -5.81
C PRO A 224 -28.62 41.65 -6.85
N GLU A 225 -28.88 40.96 -7.96
CA GLU A 225 -29.85 41.38 -8.97
C GLU A 225 -31.29 40.89 -8.70
N ASP A 226 -31.45 39.95 -7.74
CA ASP A 226 -32.76 39.41 -7.39
C ASP A 226 -33.40 40.22 -6.24
N THR A 227 -34.34 41.12 -6.60
CA THR A 227 -34.97 42.07 -5.67
C THR A 227 -35.79 41.39 -4.58
N GLU A 228 -36.42 40.23 -4.83
CA GLU A 228 -37.19 39.47 -3.83
C GLU A 228 -36.27 38.83 -2.82
N ALA A 229 -35.13 38.33 -3.27
CA ALA A 229 -34.15 37.71 -2.42
C ALA A 229 -33.38 38.73 -1.55
N VAL A 230 -33.17 39.95 -2.05
CA VAL A 230 -32.57 41.07 -1.31
C VAL A 230 -33.52 41.58 -0.23
N GLU A 231 -34.85 41.73 -0.52
CA GLU A 231 -35.86 42.10 0.47
C GLU A 231 -35.92 41.09 1.64
N PHE A 232 -35.87 39.80 1.34
CA PHE A 232 -35.82 38.73 2.36
C PHE A 232 -34.57 38.81 3.26
N VAL A 233 -33.42 39.19 2.69
CA VAL A 233 -32.18 39.38 3.48
C VAL A 233 -32.24 40.62 4.35
N MET A 234 -32.89 41.70 3.87
CA MET A 234 -33.12 42.92 4.67
C MET A 234 -34.09 42.67 5.81
N GLU A 235 -35.18 41.93 5.60
CA GLU A 235 -36.12 41.53 6.64
C GLU A 235 -35.43 40.65 7.75
N LEU A 236 -34.48 39.82 7.36
CA LEU A 236 -33.65 39.05 8.28
C LEU A 236 -32.64 39.89 9.08
N ALA A 237 -32.21 41.02 8.54
CA ALA A 237 -31.27 41.94 9.21
C ALA A 237 -31.98 42.85 10.24
N ASP A 238 -33.27 43.12 10.05
CA ASP A 238 -34.11 43.91 10.96
C ASP A 238 -34.67 43.09 12.14
N ASP A 239 -34.45 41.78 12.20
CA ASP A 239 -34.86 40.94 13.30
C ASP A 239 -34.05 41.30 14.57
N GLU A 240 -34.62 42.09 15.47
CA GLU A 240 -34.02 42.70 16.66
C GLU A 240 -33.48 41.70 17.70
N ASN A 241 -33.49 40.40 17.42
CA ASN A 241 -33.02 39.36 18.32
C ASN A 241 -31.52 39.02 18.23
N ILE A 242 -30.72 39.83 17.54
CA ILE A 242 -29.27 39.68 17.55
C ILE A 242 -28.67 40.53 18.70
N VAL A 243 -28.77 40.04 19.90
CA VAL A 243 -28.01 40.60 21.05
C VAL A 243 -26.56 40.19 20.89
N TYR A 244 -25.72 41.13 20.47
CA TYR A 244 -24.27 40.96 20.67
C TYR A 244 -23.98 41.16 22.13
N SER A 245 -23.69 40.06 22.88
CA SER A 245 -23.05 40.15 24.16
C SER A 245 -21.56 40.52 23.89
N GLU A 246 -21.28 41.81 23.96
CA GLU A 246 -19.91 42.28 24.21
C GLU A 246 -19.62 41.90 25.68
N GLU A 247 -18.87 40.84 25.88
CA GLU A 247 -18.22 40.61 27.15
C GLU A 247 -16.80 41.17 27.05
N GLU A 248 -16.54 42.10 28.02
CA GLU A 248 -15.21 42.70 28.28
C GLU A 248 -14.13 41.68 28.68
#